data_b8220f55c1a58fff94f10b105a539213
#
_entry.id   b8220f55c1a58fff94f10b105a539213
#
_cell.length_a   1.000
_cell.length_b   1.000
_cell.length_c   1.000
_cell.angle_alpha   90.00
_cell.angle_beta   90.00
_cell.angle_gamma   90.00
#
_symmetry.space_group_name_H-M   'P 1'
#
loop_
_entity.id
_entity.type
_entity.pdbx_description
1 polymer ?
#
loop_
_entity_poly.entity_id
_entity_poly.type
_entity_poly.pdbx_seq_one_letter_code
_entity_poly.pdbx_strand_id
1 'polypeptide(L)'
;MKTKTILTIILATLALATVSAQSGKIVKENREVSQFSSINASGGWDVIVRQGNRQSVSIEVSEGILDRAVIEVKNGTLHIYNKSRNRAFSWKNLRNVTQKAYVTVTDLKEIIASGGVDIVFENLLKTNNFSVNMSGGTDLEKLTLSCNNFTGNFSGGSDAEIRFLAAQNIKVTASGGSDVELFDIDARHCQVTASGGSDVELTGKTEEFIVSASGGCDLSASRFQARDCTADVSGAADASIRVTDRLNINVSGASDVVCYGNPRQVDKNVNKSSSLSMRR
;
A
#
# COMPACT_ATOMS: atom_id res chain seq x y z
N MET A 1 76.82 -32.32 33.16
CA MET A 1 75.61 -31.61 33.70
C MET A 1 74.75 -31.20 32.49
N LYS A 2 73.60 -31.82 32.34
CA LYS A 2 72.68 -31.56 31.23
C LYS A 2 71.49 -30.76 31.75
N THR A 3 71.41 -29.50 31.40
CA THR A 3 70.28 -28.63 31.73
C THR A 3 69.12 -28.88 30.74
N LYS A 4 68.01 -29.36 31.28
CA LYS A 4 66.76 -29.53 30.53
C LYS A 4 65.96 -28.20 30.53
N THR A 5 65.82 -27.60 29.42
CA THR A 5 64.94 -26.45 29.23
C THR A 5 63.50 -26.95 29.03
N ILE A 6 62.59 -26.63 29.94
CA ILE A 6 61.15 -26.91 29.84
C ILE A 6 60.51 -25.79 29.12
N LEU A 7 60.00 -26.07 27.89
CA LEU A 7 59.22 -25.14 27.11
C LEU A 7 57.74 -25.22 27.51
N THR A 8 57.26 -24.24 28.27
CA THR A 8 55.86 -24.14 28.65
C THR A 8 55.06 -23.53 27.52
N ILE A 9 54.28 -24.33 26.81
CA ILE A 9 53.33 -23.85 25.79
C ILE A 9 52.06 -23.36 26.52
N ILE A 10 51.84 -22.04 26.53
CA ILE A 10 50.58 -21.46 27.00
C ILE A 10 49.59 -21.55 25.83
N LEU A 11 48.63 -22.46 25.93
CA LEU A 11 47.52 -22.61 25.01
C LEU A 11 46.48 -21.55 25.39
N ALA A 12 46.48 -20.40 24.68
CA ALA A 12 45.43 -19.40 24.82
C ALA A 12 44.17 -19.90 24.08
N THR A 13 43.22 -20.44 24.83
CA THR A 13 41.89 -20.75 24.33
C THR A 13 41.10 -19.43 24.09
N LEU A 14 41.05 -19.01 22.85
CA LEU A 14 40.20 -17.91 22.43
C LEU A 14 38.73 -18.38 22.47
N ALA A 15 38.03 -18.09 23.55
CA ALA A 15 36.59 -18.30 23.65
C ALA A 15 35.91 -17.33 22.68
N LEU A 16 35.55 -17.80 21.50
CA LEU A 16 34.58 -17.11 20.63
C LEU A 16 33.23 -17.12 21.36
N ALA A 17 32.92 -16.04 22.03
CA ALA A 17 31.56 -15.77 22.47
C ALA A 17 30.71 -15.56 21.21
N THR A 18 30.03 -16.59 20.75
CA THR A 18 28.92 -16.44 19.80
C THR A 18 27.83 -15.67 20.51
N VAL A 19 27.72 -14.39 20.20
CA VAL A 19 26.52 -13.61 20.54
C VAL A 19 25.39 -14.21 19.69
N SER A 20 24.70 -15.20 20.21
CA SER A 20 23.41 -15.62 19.69
C SER A 20 22.48 -14.43 19.88
N ALA A 21 22.18 -13.71 18.82
CA ALA A 21 21.03 -12.84 18.79
C ALA A 21 19.83 -13.73 19.13
N GLN A 22 19.28 -13.55 20.32
CA GLN A 22 18.15 -14.30 20.83
C GLN A 22 16.90 -13.81 20.08
N SER A 23 16.73 -14.26 18.84
CA SER A 23 15.43 -14.22 18.19
C SER A 23 14.54 -15.15 18.99
N GLY A 24 13.52 -14.60 19.65
CA GLY A 24 12.58 -15.42 20.44
C GLY A 24 12.02 -16.54 19.55
N LYS A 25 11.75 -17.70 20.16
CA LYS A 25 11.17 -18.85 19.47
C LYS A 25 9.94 -18.40 18.67
N ILE A 26 9.89 -18.79 17.39
CA ILE A 26 8.77 -18.51 16.49
C ILE A 26 7.78 -19.67 16.58
N VAL A 27 6.51 -19.32 16.74
CA VAL A 27 5.39 -20.26 16.80
C VAL A 27 4.58 -20.11 15.54
N LYS A 28 4.26 -21.25 14.90
CA LYS A 28 3.37 -21.33 13.73
C LYS A 28 2.09 -22.05 14.13
N GLU A 29 0.95 -21.43 13.87
CA GLU A 29 -0.36 -21.99 14.21
C GLU A 29 -1.38 -21.77 13.12
N ASN A 30 -2.19 -22.78 12.83
CA ASN A 30 -3.40 -22.61 12.03
C ASN A 30 -4.51 -22.05 12.93
N ARG A 31 -5.30 -21.15 12.38
CA ARG A 31 -6.47 -20.55 13.04
C ARG A 31 -7.74 -21.02 12.36
N GLU A 32 -8.57 -21.72 13.10
CA GLU A 32 -9.92 -22.03 12.64
C GLU A 32 -10.77 -20.78 12.72
N VAL A 33 -11.31 -20.36 11.58
CA VAL A 33 -12.12 -19.16 11.43
C VAL A 33 -13.36 -19.44 10.60
N SER A 34 -14.45 -18.76 10.86
CA SER A 34 -15.63 -18.76 10.00
C SER A 34 -15.35 -18.10 8.65
N GLN A 35 -16.26 -18.18 7.70
CA GLN A 35 -16.11 -17.53 6.39
C GLN A 35 -16.06 -16.01 6.53
N PHE A 36 -15.20 -15.37 5.74
CA PHE A 36 -15.06 -13.94 5.63
C PHE A 36 -14.79 -13.53 4.19
N SER A 37 -15.09 -12.28 3.86
CA SER A 37 -14.76 -11.65 2.58
C SER A 37 -14.11 -10.28 2.76
N SER A 38 -13.80 -9.89 3.98
CA SER A 38 -13.09 -8.65 4.31
C SER A 38 -11.97 -8.95 5.30
N ILE A 39 -10.87 -8.18 5.23
CA ILE A 39 -9.75 -8.24 6.17
C ILE A 39 -9.59 -6.88 6.82
N ASN A 40 -9.49 -6.86 8.15
CA ASN A 40 -9.14 -5.68 8.94
C ASN A 40 -7.90 -6.00 9.78
N ALA A 41 -6.77 -5.40 9.41
CA ALA A 41 -5.50 -5.63 10.08
C ALA A 41 -4.95 -4.35 10.72
N SER A 42 -4.36 -4.49 11.92
CA SER A 42 -3.75 -3.36 12.61
C SER A 42 -2.60 -3.76 13.53
N GLY A 43 -1.63 -2.84 13.73
CA GLY A 43 -0.61 -2.98 14.76
C GLY A 43 0.60 -3.81 14.36
N GLY A 44 1.20 -3.54 13.20
CA GLY A 44 2.52 -4.06 12.80
C GLY A 44 2.51 -5.53 12.36
N TRP A 45 1.46 -5.94 11.66
CA TRP A 45 1.36 -7.26 11.08
C TRP A 45 1.80 -7.27 9.61
N ASP A 46 2.58 -8.26 9.23
CA ASP A 46 2.77 -8.63 7.83
C ASP A 46 1.63 -9.58 7.43
N VAL A 47 0.79 -9.20 6.49
CA VAL A 47 -0.36 -10.00 6.04
C VAL A 47 -0.12 -10.48 4.61
N ILE A 48 0.14 -11.76 4.46
CA ILE A 48 0.38 -12.38 3.16
C ILE A 48 -0.95 -12.96 2.65
N VAL A 49 -1.47 -12.40 1.57
CA VAL A 49 -2.79 -12.73 1.01
C VAL A 49 -2.63 -13.51 -0.29
N ARG A 50 -3.38 -14.57 -0.43
CA ARG A 50 -3.53 -15.28 -1.70
C ARG A 50 -4.98 -15.67 -1.95
N GLN A 51 -5.41 -15.65 -3.20
CA GLN A 51 -6.70 -16.24 -3.59
C GLN A 51 -6.53 -17.74 -3.89
N GLY A 52 -7.45 -18.53 -3.37
CA GLY A 52 -7.45 -19.99 -3.54
C GLY A 52 -8.85 -20.60 -3.45
N ASN A 53 -8.93 -21.90 -3.63
CA ASN A 53 -10.23 -22.61 -3.64
C ASN A 53 -10.82 -22.90 -2.26
N ARG A 54 -10.00 -22.78 -1.20
CA ARG A 54 -10.40 -23.02 0.18
C ARG A 54 -9.79 -21.95 1.08
N GLN A 55 -10.62 -21.36 1.91
CA GLN A 55 -10.21 -20.35 2.88
C GLN A 55 -9.40 -20.97 4.01
N SER A 56 -8.32 -20.30 4.40
CA SER A 56 -7.48 -20.70 5.55
C SER A 56 -6.73 -19.51 6.12
N VAL A 57 -6.44 -19.58 7.41
CA VAL A 57 -5.61 -18.59 8.11
C VAL A 57 -4.59 -19.32 8.95
N SER A 58 -3.34 -18.91 8.84
CA SER A 58 -2.27 -19.35 9.75
C SER A 58 -1.43 -18.14 10.15
N ILE A 59 -0.79 -18.24 11.31
CA ILE A 59 0.07 -17.18 11.83
C ILE A 59 1.46 -17.71 12.12
N GLU A 60 2.43 -16.83 12.03
CA GLU A 60 3.81 -17.03 12.43
C GLU A 60 4.22 -15.88 13.33
N VAL A 61 4.35 -16.12 14.63
CA VAL A 61 4.57 -15.07 15.62
C VAL A 61 5.66 -15.43 16.60
N SER A 62 6.36 -14.44 17.11
CA SER A 62 7.26 -14.62 18.24
C SER A 62 6.50 -15.10 19.49
N GLU A 63 6.99 -16.12 20.18
CA GLU A 63 6.32 -16.75 21.32
C GLU A 63 5.87 -15.74 22.40
N GLY A 64 6.68 -14.70 22.63
CA GLY A 64 6.38 -13.66 23.63
C GLY A 64 5.18 -12.76 23.35
N ILE A 65 4.58 -12.85 22.15
CA ILE A 65 3.38 -12.08 21.79
C ILE A 65 2.20 -12.96 21.37
N LEU A 66 2.37 -14.28 21.37
CA LEU A 66 1.32 -15.22 20.92
C LEU A 66 -0.01 -15.05 21.68
N ASP A 67 0.05 -14.84 22.97
CA ASP A 67 -1.11 -14.60 23.85
C ASP A 67 -1.87 -13.30 23.55
N ARG A 68 -1.24 -12.41 22.81
CA ARG A 68 -1.79 -11.11 22.40
C ARG A 68 -2.35 -11.12 20.99
N ALA A 69 -1.88 -12.02 20.14
CA ALA A 69 -2.31 -12.14 18.77
C ALA A 69 -3.79 -12.52 18.69
N VAL A 70 -4.60 -11.65 18.12
CA VAL A 70 -6.03 -11.88 17.93
C VAL A 70 -6.30 -12.09 16.45
N ILE A 71 -6.85 -13.25 16.14
CA ILE A 71 -7.30 -13.63 14.81
C ILE A 71 -8.73 -14.13 14.97
N GLU A 72 -9.69 -13.31 14.59
CA GLU A 72 -11.11 -13.64 14.76
C GLU A 72 -11.96 -13.12 13.60
N VAL A 73 -13.05 -13.79 13.30
CA VAL A 73 -14.03 -13.30 12.31
C VAL A 73 -15.24 -12.74 13.02
N LYS A 74 -15.59 -11.50 12.70
CA LYS A 74 -16.80 -10.81 13.14
C LYS A 74 -17.51 -10.19 11.94
N ASN A 75 -18.78 -10.50 11.77
CA ASN A 75 -19.62 -9.95 10.68
C ASN A 75 -19.01 -10.12 9.28
N GLY A 76 -18.37 -11.28 9.01
CA GLY A 76 -17.75 -11.54 7.72
C GLY A 76 -16.42 -10.83 7.48
N THR A 77 -15.84 -10.20 8.50
CA THR A 77 -14.52 -9.55 8.47
C THR A 77 -13.54 -10.31 9.34
N LEU A 78 -12.39 -10.70 8.78
CA LEU A 78 -11.25 -11.23 9.51
C LEU A 78 -10.50 -10.08 10.19
N HIS A 79 -10.50 -10.06 11.51
CA HIS A 79 -9.75 -9.11 12.31
C HIS A 79 -8.40 -9.70 12.72
N ILE A 80 -7.31 -8.96 12.44
CA ILE A 80 -5.92 -9.31 12.75
C ILE A 80 -5.31 -8.17 13.55
N TYR A 81 -5.10 -8.36 14.85
CA TYR A 81 -4.57 -7.31 15.71
C TYR A 81 -3.94 -7.85 16.99
N ASN A 82 -3.33 -6.99 17.77
CA ASN A 82 -2.79 -7.34 19.09
C ASN A 82 -3.65 -6.72 20.21
N LYS A 83 -4.02 -7.51 21.22
CA LYS A 83 -4.64 -6.99 22.45
C LYS A 83 -3.73 -5.93 23.09
N SER A 84 -4.31 -4.80 23.46
CA SER A 84 -3.63 -3.80 24.26
C SER A 84 -3.27 -4.37 25.63
N ARG A 85 -2.07 -4.11 26.12
CA ARG A 85 -1.65 -4.50 27.46
C ARG A 85 -1.71 -3.29 28.39
N ASN A 86 -2.19 -3.49 29.62
CA ASN A 86 -2.17 -2.48 30.66
C ASN A 86 -0.75 -1.94 30.88
N ARG A 87 -0.62 -0.66 31.02
CA ARG A 87 0.47 0.32 31.24
C ARG A 87 1.94 -0.07 31.55
N ALA A 88 2.30 -1.33 31.73
CA ALA A 88 3.66 -1.71 32.18
C ALA A 88 4.58 -2.31 31.10
N PHE A 89 4.17 -2.34 29.82
CA PHE A 89 4.97 -2.94 28.76
C PHE A 89 5.89 -1.91 28.10
N SER A 90 7.19 -2.09 28.28
CA SER A 90 8.21 -1.26 27.63
C SER A 90 8.37 -1.67 26.16
N TRP A 91 8.16 -0.74 25.24
CA TRP A 91 8.45 -0.86 23.81
C TRP A 91 9.93 -1.21 23.49
N LYS A 92 10.82 -1.08 24.48
CA LYS A 92 12.25 -1.41 24.32
C LYS A 92 12.52 -2.89 24.00
N ASN A 93 11.59 -3.80 24.31
CA ASN A 93 11.77 -5.25 24.10
C ASN A 93 11.16 -5.77 22.79
N LEU A 94 10.61 -4.89 21.93
CA LEU A 94 9.95 -5.25 20.67
C LEU A 94 10.84 -5.10 19.44
N ARG A 95 12.14 -4.96 19.59
CA ARG A 95 13.06 -5.06 18.45
C ARG A 95 13.07 -6.50 17.93
N ASN A 96 12.72 -6.68 16.65
CA ASN A 96 12.70 -7.98 15.94
C ASN A 96 11.57 -8.95 16.37
N VAL A 97 10.34 -8.44 16.53
CA VAL A 97 9.16 -9.29 16.72
C VAL A 97 8.61 -9.73 15.38
N THR A 98 8.45 -11.02 15.18
CA THR A 98 7.76 -11.58 14.01
C THR A 98 6.27 -11.60 14.27
N GLN A 99 5.46 -11.06 13.33
CA GLN A 99 3.99 -11.03 13.35
C GLN A 99 3.48 -11.20 11.92
N LYS A 100 3.37 -12.43 11.46
CA LYS A 100 2.92 -12.74 10.09
C LYS A 100 1.60 -13.48 10.11
N ALA A 101 0.70 -13.08 9.24
CA ALA A 101 -0.55 -13.79 8.98
C ALA A 101 -0.61 -14.21 7.51
N TYR A 102 -0.78 -15.49 7.26
CA TYR A 102 -0.97 -16.05 5.93
C TYR A 102 -2.46 -16.31 5.73
N VAL A 103 -3.06 -15.62 4.80
CA VAL A 103 -4.52 -15.60 4.58
C VAL A 103 -4.83 -16.08 3.18
N THR A 104 -5.46 -17.26 3.07
CA THR A 104 -6.03 -17.70 1.80
C THR A 104 -7.50 -17.32 1.76
N VAL A 105 -7.91 -16.58 0.73
CA VAL A 105 -9.30 -16.15 0.52
C VAL A 105 -9.90 -16.85 -0.71
N THR A 106 -11.20 -17.09 -0.71
CA THR A 106 -11.92 -17.54 -1.90
C THR A 106 -12.48 -16.38 -2.69
N ASP A 107 -12.98 -15.37 -1.99
CA ASP A 107 -13.38 -14.07 -2.51
C ASP A 107 -12.95 -12.99 -1.49
N LEU A 108 -12.49 -11.86 -1.97
CA LEU A 108 -12.09 -10.73 -1.13
C LEU A 108 -12.68 -9.44 -1.69
N LYS A 109 -13.43 -8.73 -0.84
CA LYS A 109 -14.14 -7.50 -1.21
C LYS A 109 -13.54 -6.26 -0.59
N GLU A 110 -12.86 -6.41 0.54
CA GLU A 110 -12.37 -5.27 1.29
C GLU A 110 -11.12 -5.59 2.09
N ILE A 111 -10.21 -4.63 2.10
CA ILE A 111 -9.09 -4.56 3.04
C ILE A 111 -9.16 -3.24 3.79
N ILE A 112 -9.02 -3.31 5.10
CA ILE A 112 -8.82 -2.19 6.00
C ILE A 112 -7.50 -2.42 6.72
N ALA A 113 -6.55 -1.49 6.59
CA ALA A 113 -5.24 -1.60 7.23
C ALA A 113 -4.86 -0.32 7.97
N SER A 114 -4.26 -0.46 9.14
CA SER A 114 -3.83 0.69 9.92
C SER A 114 -2.64 0.40 10.84
N GLY A 115 -1.78 1.40 11.04
CA GLY A 115 -0.76 1.35 12.09
C GLY A 115 0.40 0.38 11.82
N GLY A 116 1.07 0.50 10.69
CA GLY A 116 2.28 -0.25 10.34
C GLY A 116 1.99 -1.69 9.92
N VAL A 117 0.98 -1.87 9.10
CA VAL A 117 0.61 -3.18 8.51
C VAL A 117 1.15 -3.24 7.09
N ASP A 118 1.87 -4.30 6.77
CA ASP A 118 2.34 -4.57 5.41
C ASP A 118 1.48 -5.69 4.81
N ILE A 119 0.87 -5.43 3.65
CA ILE A 119 0.03 -6.39 2.94
C ILE A 119 0.67 -6.76 1.62
N VAL A 120 0.93 -8.05 1.43
CA VAL A 120 1.55 -8.57 0.21
C VAL A 120 0.64 -9.61 -0.44
N PHE A 121 0.37 -9.43 -1.73
CA PHE A 121 -0.37 -10.43 -2.51
C PHE A 121 0.58 -11.40 -3.20
N GLU A 122 0.31 -12.71 -3.06
CA GLU A 122 1.11 -13.75 -3.71
C GLU A 122 0.64 -14.07 -5.13
N ASN A 123 -0.61 -13.75 -5.47
CA ASN A 123 -1.19 -14.06 -6.77
C ASN A 123 -2.29 -13.06 -7.16
N LEU A 124 -2.78 -13.20 -8.39
CA LEU A 124 -3.88 -12.40 -8.92
C LEU A 124 -5.12 -12.53 -8.05
N LEU A 125 -5.69 -11.38 -7.66
CA LEU A 125 -7.01 -11.29 -7.05
C LEU A 125 -8.07 -11.04 -8.13
N LYS A 126 -9.07 -11.92 -8.19
CA LYS A 126 -10.25 -11.77 -9.05
C LYS A 126 -11.48 -11.59 -8.17
N THR A 127 -12.17 -10.47 -8.33
CA THR A 127 -13.41 -10.18 -7.59
C THR A 127 -14.26 -9.20 -8.41
N ASN A 128 -15.51 -8.98 -8.04
CA ASN A 128 -16.36 -8.02 -8.76
C ASN A 128 -16.13 -6.59 -8.28
N ASN A 129 -16.16 -6.41 -6.97
CA ASN A 129 -15.94 -5.11 -6.34
C ASN A 129 -14.85 -5.28 -5.29
N PHE A 130 -13.87 -4.38 -5.31
CA PHE A 130 -12.79 -4.41 -4.32
C PHE A 130 -12.55 -3.02 -3.73
N SER A 131 -12.47 -2.94 -2.42
CA SER A 131 -12.12 -1.73 -1.71
C SER A 131 -10.89 -1.90 -0.83
N VAL A 132 -10.07 -0.86 -0.79
CA VAL A 132 -8.89 -0.77 0.07
C VAL A 132 -8.95 0.54 0.86
N ASN A 133 -8.85 0.45 2.18
CA ASN A 133 -8.80 1.59 3.08
C ASN A 133 -7.53 1.48 3.93
N MET A 134 -6.57 2.34 3.70
CA MET A 134 -5.28 2.31 4.38
C MET A 134 -5.01 3.62 5.11
N SER A 135 -4.41 3.49 6.29
CA SER A 135 -4.06 4.66 7.10
C SER A 135 -2.87 4.42 8.03
N GLY A 136 -2.10 5.45 8.30
CA GLY A 136 -0.85 5.33 9.06
C GLY A 136 0.29 4.93 8.15
N GLY A 137 1.32 4.29 8.66
CA GLY A 137 2.40 3.71 7.85
C GLY A 137 2.02 2.29 7.45
N THR A 138 1.25 2.13 6.39
CA THR A 138 0.77 0.83 5.89
C THR A 138 1.15 0.67 4.43
N ASP A 139 1.64 -0.50 4.07
CA ASP A 139 2.12 -0.76 2.73
C ASP A 139 1.28 -1.86 2.06
N LEU A 140 0.92 -1.67 0.80
CA LEU A 140 0.24 -2.65 -0.05
C LEU A 140 1.09 -2.96 -1.27
N GLU A 141 1.62 -4.16 -1.30
CA GLU A 141 2.56 -4.57 -2.34
C GLU A 141 2.02 -5.71 -3.22
N LYS A 142 2.45 -5.70 -4.47
CA LYS A 142 2.25 -6.80 -5.45
C LYS A 142 0.79 -7.14 -5.71
N LEU A 143 -0.14 -6.23 -5.47
CA LEU A 143 -1.53 -6.47 -5.81
C LEU A 143 -1.70 -6.44 -7.33
N THR A 144 -1.94 -7.62 -7.91
CA THR A 144 -2.45 -7.73 -9.28
C THR A 144 -3.95 -8.00 -9.20
N LEU A 145 -4.76 -7.12 -9.80
CA LEU A 145 -6.21 -7.08 -9.62
C LEU A 145 -6.98 -7.22 -10.94
N SER A 146 -8.02 -8.03 -10.93
CA SER A 146 -9.04 -8.09 -11.97
C SER A 146 -10.41 -7.91 -11.32
N CYS A 147 -11.08 -6.79 -11.59
CA CYS A 147 -12.38 -6.46 -10.99
C CYS A 147 -13.22 -5.62 -11.95
N ASN A 148 -14.51 -5.39 -11.61
CA ASN A 148 -15.31 -4.38 -12.29
C ASN A 148 -15.14 -3.02 -11.63
N ASN A 149 -15.20 -2.95 -10.30
CA ASN A 149 -15.10 -1.70 -9.57
C ASN A 149 -14.00 -1.78 -8.51
N PHE A 150 -13.11 -0.78 -8.51
CA PHE A 150 -12.09 -0.58 -7.49
C PHE A 150 -12.29 0.75 -6.78
N THR A 151 -12.18 0.74 -5.46
CA THR A 151 -12.13 1.96 -4.64
C THR A 151 -10.95 1.87 -3.68
N GLY A 152 -10.02 2.83 -3.76
CA GLY A 152 -8.87 2.96 -2.88
C GLY A 152 -8.92 4.26 -2.08
N ASN A 153 -8.75 4.19 -0.76
CA ASN A 153 -8.58 5.34 0.11
C ASN A 153 -7.27 5.17 0.88
N PHE A 154 -6.33 6.04 0.62
CA PHE A 154 -4.98 6.01 1.17
C PHE A 154 -4.72 7.30 1.95
N SER A 155 -4.25 7.16 3.19
CA SER A 155 -4.04 8.33 4.04
C SER A 155 -2.91 8.13 5.04
N GLY A 156 -2.37 9.22 5.56
CA GLY A 156 -1.20 9.18 6.42
C GLY A 156 0.08 9.02 5.60
N GLY A 157 0.93 8.09 5.93
CA GLY A 157 2.10 7.67 5.14
C GLY A 157 1.87 6.24 4.66
N SER A 158 0.82 6.02 3.86
CA SER A 158 0.51 4.70 3.32
C SER A 158 0.91 4.61 1.86
N ASP A 159 1.59 3.51 1.50
CA ASP A 159 2.10 3.30 0.16
C ASP A 159 1.35 2.13 -0.50
N ALA A 160 1.01 2.26 -1.78
CA ALA A 160 0.27 1.22 -2.49
C ALA A 160 0.73 1.05 -3.94
N GLU A 161 1.10 -0.17 -4.30
CA GLU A 161 1.38 -0.59 -5.67
C GLU A 161 0.28 -1.54 -6.16
N ILE A 162 -0.47 -1.12 -7.20
CA ILE A 162 -1.60 -1.88 -7.75
C ILE A 162 -1.47 -1.99 -9.27
N ARG A 163 -1.46 -3.22 -9.76
CA ARG A 163 -1.48 -3.53 -11.19
C ARG A 163 -2.85 -4.04 -11.61
N PHE A 164 -3.47 -3.41 -12.60
CA PHE A 164 -4.78 -3.82 -13.10
C PHE A 164 -4.64 -4.71 -14.33
N LEU A 165 -5.21 -5.92 -14.28
CA LEU A 165 -5.40 -6.74 -15.48
C LEU A 165 -6.75 -6.47 -16.16
N ALA A 166 -7.75 -6.07 -15.40
CA ALA A 166 -9.04 -5.60 -15.89
C ALA A 166 -9.73 -4.76 -14.81
N ALA A 167 -10.25 -3.60 -15.20
CA ALA A 167 -11.13 -2.78 -14.37
C ALA A 167 -12.07 -1.97 -15.25
N GLN A 168 -13.29 -1.69 -14.78
CA GLN A 168 -14.24 -0.82 -15.49
C GLN A 168 -14.24 0.57 -14.87
N ASN A 169 -14.31 0.63 -13.55
CA ASN A 169 -14.37 1.87 -12.80
C ASN A 169 -13.32 1.85 -11.69
N ILE A 170 -12.50 2.86 -11.65
CA ILE A 170 -11.45 3.05 -10.66
C ILE A 170 -11.69 4.38 -9.95
N LYS A 171 -11.74 4.35 -8.63
CA LYS A 171 -11.79 5.54 -7.80
C LYS A 171 -10.70 5.48 -6.74
N VAL A 172 -9.85 6.51 -6.69
CA VAL A 172 -8.75 6.59 -5.73
C VAL A 172 -8.77 7.94 -5.04
N THR A 173 -8.58 7.91 -3.74
CA THR A 173 -8.35 9.08 -2.91
C THR A 173 -7.04 8.89 -2.17
N ALA A 174 -6.10 9.80 -2.36
CA ALA A 174 -4.80 9.85 -1.69
C ALA A 174 -4.69 11.14 -0.88
N SER A 175 -4.24 11.03 0.37
CA SER A 175 -4.14 12.20 1.24
C SER A 175 -3.04 12.05 2.30
N GLY A 176 -2.57 13.15 2.85
CA GLY A 176 -1.45 13.15 3.79
C GLY A 176 -0.13 13.08 3.03
N GLY A 177 0.72 12.13 3.32
CA GLY A 177 1.95 11.82 2.58
C GLY A 177 1.86 10.38 2.08
N SER A 178 0.80 10.03 1.35
CA SER A 178 0.60 8.69 0.79
C SER A 178 1.09 8.62 -0.65
N ASP A 179 1.77 7.53 -1.00
CA ASP A 179 2.28 7.29 -2.34
C ASP A 179 1.48 6.15 -2.99
N VAL A 180 0.86 6.42 -4.16
CA VAL A 180 -0.04 5.48 -4.82
C VAL A 180 0.36 5.28 -6.28
N GLU A 181 0.75 4.07 -6.63
CA GLU A 181 1.15 3.68 -7.97
C GLU A 181 0.12 2.72 -8.59
N LEU A 182 -0.48 3.12 -9.70
CA LEU A 182 -1.52 2.40 -10.42
C LEU A 182 -1.06 2.04 -11.83
N PHE A 183 -0.83 0.77 -12.09
CA PHE A 183 -0.23 0.30 -13.34
C PHE A 183 -1.19 -0.45 -14.25
N ASP A 184 -0.95 -0.34 -15.56
CA ASP A 184 -1.61 -1.10 -16.63
C ASP A 184 -3.14 -0.94 -16.65
N ILE A 185 -3.62 0.25 -16.28
CA ILE A 185 -5.04 0.55 -16.30
C ILE A 185 -5.59 0.48 -17.74
N ASP A 186 -6.70 -0.24 -17.91
CA ASP A 186 -7.58 -0.19 -19.09
C ASP A 186 -9.02 -0.12 -18.58
N ALA A 187 -9.52 1.10 -18.36
CA ALA A 187 -10.80 1.33 -17.70
C ALA A 187 -11.70 2.27 -18.52
N ARG A 188 -13.00 2.26 -18.22
CA ARG A 188 -13.93 3.27 -18.78
C ARG A 188 -13.85 4.56 -18.01
N HIS A 189 -13.87 4.46 -16.68
CA HIS A 189 -13.87 5.62 -15.79
C HIS A 189 -12.75 5.49 -14.77
N CYS A 190 -11.93 6.53 -14.66
CA CYS A 190 -10.92 6.66 -13.64
C CYS A 190 -11.08 8.00 -12.93
N GLN A 191 -11.26 7.98 -11.62
CA GLN A 191 -11.33 9.16 -10.78
C GLN A 191 -10.21 9.15 -9.76
N VAL A 192 -9.44 10.24 -9.68
CA VAL A 192 -8.36 10.43 -8.71
C VAL A 192 -8.56 11.73 -7.96
N THR A 193 -8.50 11.65 -6.65
CA THR A 193 -8.43 12.80 -5.76
C THR A 193 -7.14 12.73 -4.96
N ALA A 194 -6.25 13.69 -5.14
CA ALA A 194 -4.98 13.80 -4.43
C ALA A 194 -4.96 15.08 -3.58
N SER A 195 -4.49 14.98 -2.34
CA SER A 195 -4.44 16.13 -1.45
C SER A 195 -3.35 16.02 -0.40
N GLY A 196 -2.96 17.15 0.19
CA GLY A 196 -1.85 17.21 1.14
C GLY A 196 -0.50 17.17 0.42
N GLY A 197 0.38 16.29 0.80
CA GLY A 197 1.65 16.00 0.11
C GLY A 197 1.64 14.56 -0.40
N SER A 198 0.56 14.14 -1.05
CA SER A 198 0.44 12.78 -1.60
C SER A 198 0.91 12.74 -3.05
N ASP A 199 1.56 11.64 -3.41
CA ASP A 199 2.03 11.39 -4.75
C ASP A 199 1.19 10.29 -5.42
N VAL A 200 0.72 10.52 -6.65
CA VAL A 200 -0.07 9.53 -7.40
C VAL A 200 0.48 9.36 -8.80
N GLU A 201 0.89 8.14 -9.12
CA GLU A 201 1.34 7.78 -10.46
C GLU A 201 0.34 6.84 -11.15
N LEU A 202 0.00 7.12 -12.43
CA LEU A 202 -0.86 6.28 -13.24
C LEU A 202 -0.21 5.92 -14.58
N THR A 203 -0.40 4.66 -14.98
CA THR A 203 -0.06 4.21 -16.34
C THR A 203 -1.21 3.44 -16.97
N GLY A 204 -1.31 3.49 -18.32
CA GLY A 204 -2.37 2.81 -19.06
C GLY A 204 -3.29 3.76 -19.81
N LYS A 205 -4.60 3.49 -19.80
CA LYS A 205 -5.59 4.30 -20.52
C LYS A 205 -6.99 4.26 -19.89
N THR A 206 -7.79 5.28 -20.21
CA THR A 206 -9.21 5.36 -19.83
C THR A 206 -10.02 6.12 -20.88
N GLU A 207 -11.33 5.89 -20.90
CA GLU A 207 -12.23 6.75 -21.70
C GLU A 207 -12.46 8.09 -21.00
N GLU A 208 -12.72 8.09 -19.70
CA GLU A 208 -12.97 9.29 -18.91
C GLU A 208 -12.03 9.34 -17.68
N PHE A 209 -11.34 10.47 -17.53
CA PHE A 209 -10.47 10.75 -16.40
C PHE A 209 -10.94 11.99 -15.64
N ILE A 210 -11.25 11.81 -14.37
CA ILE A 210 -11.63 12.90 -13.47
C ILE A 210 -10.55 13.08 -12.44
N VAL A 211 -9.97 14.28 -12.36
CA VAL A 211 -8.86 14.61 -11.48
C VAL A 211 -9.22 15.77 -10.57
N SER A 212 -8.94 15.61 -9.28
CA SER A 212 -8.91 16.71 -8.34
C SER A 212 -7.59 16.65 -7.57
N ALA A 213 -6.71 17.63 -7.75
CA ALA A 213 -5.42 17.72 -7.09
C ALA A 213 -5.33 19.02 -6.29
N SER A 214 -4.97 18.91 -5.01
CA SER A 214 -4.93 20.08 -4.12
C SER A 214 -3.88 19.95 -3.01
N GLY A 215 -3.40 21.08 -2.52
CA GLY A 215 -2.31 21.10 -1.53
C GLY A 215 -0.96 21.16 -2.22
N GLY A 216 0.01 20.40 -1.80
CA GLY A 216 1.33 20.23 -2.43
C GLY A 216 1.50 18.80 -2.91
N CYS A 217 0.52 18.27 -3.63
CA CYS A 217 0.53 16.90 -4.15
C CYS A 217 1.07 16.85 -5.57
N ASP A 218 1.68 15.71 -5.92
CA ASP A 218 2.19 15.44 -7.25
C ASP A 218 1.33 14.38 -7.97
N LEU A 219 0.79 14.70 -9.15
CA LEU A 219 0.05 13.77 -9.99
C LEU A 219 0.80 13.46 -11.28
N SER A 220 1.30 12.25 -11.43
CA SER A 220 2.03 11.79 -12.60
C SER A 220 1.17 10.87 -13.48
N ALA A 221 0.44 11.44 -14.45
CA ALA A 221 -0.39 10.73 -15.41
C ALA A 221 0.06 10.96 -16.88
N SER A 222 1.31 11.34 -17.11
CA SER A 222 1.85 11.53 -18.47
C SER A 222 1.90 10.23 -19.30
N ARG A 223 1.94 9.07 -18.64
CA ARG A 223 1.89 7.72 -19.23
C ARG A 223 0.50 7.07 -19.14
N PHE A 224 -0.50 7.84 -18.73
CA PHE A 224 -1.90 7.43 -18.63
C PHE A 224 -2.75 8.20 -19.66
N GLN A 225 -3.16 7.52 -20.72
CA GLN A 225 -3.88 8.16 -21.81
C GLN A 225 -5.39 8.23 -21.53
N ALA A 226 -5.92 9.42 -21.37
CA ALA A 226 -7.35 9.67 -21.31
C ALA A 226 -7.89 10.11 -22.67
N ARG A 227 -9.09 9.64 -23.04
CA ARG A 227 -9.83 10.24 -24.16
C ARG A 227 -10.35 11.61 -23.74
N ASP A 228 -11.14 11.64 -22.68
CA ASP A 228 -11.75 12.83 -22.10
C ASP A 228 -11.19 13.04 -20.69
N CYS A 229 -10.85 14.27 -20.34
CA CYS A 229 -10.33 14.61 -19.02
C CYS A 229 -11.03 15.86 -18.46
N THR A 230 -11.48 15.76 -17.21
CA THR A 230 -11.89 16.90 -16.39
C THR A 230 -10.94 17.00 -15.20
N ALA A 231 -10.25 18.14 -15.06
CA ALA A 231 -9.23 18.34 -14.05
C ALA A 231 -9.42 19.65 -13.29
N ASP A 232 -9.42 19.55 -11.97
CA ASP A 232 -9.34 20.68 -11.05
C ASP A 232 -8.02 20.58 -10.25
N VAL A 233 -7.10 21.53 -10.49
CA VAL A 233 -5.79 21.55 -9.85
C VAL A 233 -5.62 22.87 -9.09
N SER A 234 -5.30 22.77 -7.80
CA SER A 234 -5.26 23.95 -6.93
C SER A 234 -4.21 23.83 -5.83
N GLY A 235 -3.95 24.93 -5.11
CA GLY A 235 -2.94 24.97 -4.06
C GLY A 235 -1.53 25.23 -4.61
N ALA A 236 -0.63 24.30 -4.42
CA ALA A 236 0.71 24.24 -5.00
C ALA A 236 0.96 22.84 -5.56
N ALA A 237 -0.06 22.31 -6.24
CA ALA A 237 -0.04 20.95 -6.78
C ALA A 237 0.58 20.93 -8.18
N ASP A 238 1.41 19.93 -8.44
CA ASP A 238 1.98 19.68 -9.76
C ASP A 238 1.27 18.51 -10.42
N ALA A 239 0.83 18.70 -11.68
CA ALA A 239 0.14 17.63 -12.39
C ALA A 239 0.64 17.45 -13.82
N SER A 240 0.82 16.20 -14.22
CA SER A 240 1.04 15.82 -15.61
C SER A 240 -0.06 14.90 -16.09
N ILE A 241 -0.76 15.27 -17.16
CA ILE A 241 -1.87 14.51 -17.75
C ILE A 241 -1.64 14.27 -19.24
N ARG A 242 -2.27 13.23 -19.80
CA ARG A 242 -2.26 13.00 -21.25
C ARG A 242 -3.67 12.81 -21.77
N VAL A 243 -4.08 13.68 -22.72
CA VAL A 243 -5.44 13.73 -23.23
C VAL A 243 -5.46 13.72 -24.76
N THR A 244 -6.44 13.02 -25.34
CA THR A 244 -6.53 12.86 -26.81
C THR A 244 -7.73 13.53 -27.46
N ASP A 245 -8.83 13.74 -26.75
CA ASP A 245 -10.06 14.30 -27.35
C ASP A 245 -10.55 15.57 -26.64
N ARG A 246 -11.04 15.49 -25.41
CA ARG A 246 -11.59 16.64 -24.69
C ARG A 246 -10.84 16.88 -23.37
N LEU A 247 -10.43 18.12 -23.17
CA LEU A 247 -9.86 18.60 -21.93
C LEU A 247 -10.70 19.74 -21.38
N ASN A 248 -11.26 19.56 -20.18
CA ASN A 248 -11.83 20.61 -19.36
C ASN A 248 -10.96 20.76 -18.11
N ILE A 249 -10.30 21.91 -17.94
CA ILE A 249 -9.34 22.08 -16.87
C ILE A 249 -9.44 23.43 -16.19
N ASN A 250 -9.44 23.39 -14.87
CA ASN A 250 -9.35 24.56 -14.02
C ASN A 250 -8.04 24.48 -13.20
N VAL A 251 -7.19 25.51 -13.29
CA VAL A 251 -5.91 25.57 -12.58
C VAL A 251 -5.84 26.85 -11.76
N SER A 252 -5.65 26.70 -10.46
CA SER A 252 -5.64 27.83 -9.53
C SER A 252 -4.56 27.66 -8.44
N GLY A 253 -4.33 28.70 -7.63
CA GLY A 253 -3.26 28.70 -6.63
C GLY A 253 -1.90 29.01 -7.24
N ALA A 254 -0.87 28.25 -6.90
CA ALA A 254 0.46 28.29 -7.48
C ALA A 254 0.82 26.94 -8.12
N SER A 255 -0.14 26.38 -8.86
CA SER A 255 -0.08 25.03 -9.41
C SER A 255 0.47 25.03 -10.83
N ASP A 256 1.26 24.00 -11.15
CA ASP A 256 1.82 23.81 -12.48
C ASP A 256 1.27 22.53 -13.14
N VAL A 257 0.69 22.68 -14.34
CA VAL A 257 0.13 21.56 -15.07
C VAL A 257 0.78 21.40 -16.44
N VAL A 258 1.17 20.18 -16.78
CA VAL A 258 1.62 19.79 -18.11
C VAL A 258 0.62 18.84 -18.73
N CYS A 259 -0.03 19.26 -19.81
CA CYS A 259 -0.90 18.38 -20.60
C CYS A 259 -0.17 17.89 -21.85
N TYR A 260 0.00 16.57 -21.93
CA TYR A 260 0.54 15.86 -23.09
C TYR A 260 -0.58 15.44 -24.04
N GLY A 261 -0.25 15.31 -25.33
CA GLY A 261 -1.18 14.92 -26.38
C GLY A 261 -1.69 16.13 -27.16
N ASN A 262 -2.74 15.90 -27.93
CA ASN A 262 -3.33 16.93 -28.79
C ASN A 262 -4.86 16.85 -28.71
N PRO A 263 -5.48 17.23 -27.59
CA PRO A 263 -6.93 17.21 -27.46
C PRO A 263 -7.56 18.09 -28.51
N ARG A 264 -8.67 17.61 -29.12
CA ARG A 264 -9.40 18.30 -30.16
C ARG A 264 -10.18 19.50 -29.62
N GLN A 265 -10.64 19.40 -28.39
CA GLN A 265 -11.37 20.43 -27.69
C GLN A 265 -10.73 20.73 -26.34
N VAL A 266 -10.45 22.00 -26.07
CA VAL A 266 -9.87 22.46 -24.83
C VAL A 266 -10.69 23.59 -24.26
N ASP A 267 -11.26 23.36 -23.07
CA ASP A 267 -11.86 24.40 -22.23
C ASP A 267 -10.95 24.54 -20.98
N LYS A 268 -10.41 25.76 -20.77
CA LYS A 268 -9.42 25.99 -19.71
C LYS A 268 -9.70 27.29 -18.98
N ASN A 269 -9.57 27.20 -17.67
CA ASN A 269 -9.54 28.35 -16.78
C ASN A 269 -8.25 28.28 -15.95
N VAL A 270 -7.34 29.22 -16.17
CA VAL A 270 -6.02 29.26 -15.51
C VAL A 270 -5.84 30.61 -14.88
N ASN A 271 -5.61 30.66 -13.57
CA ASN A 271 -5.38 31.92 -12.89
C ASN A 271 -3.96 32.47 -13.16
N LYS A 272 -3.68 33.71 -12.71
CA LYS A 272 -2.42 34.39 -13.04
C LYS A 272 -1.19 33.80 -12.34
N SER A 273 -1.36 33.09 -11.24
CA SER A 273 -0.27 32.50 -10.45
C SER A 273 -0.01 31.03 -10.75
N SER A 274 -0.78 30.46 -11.68
CA SER A 274 -0.66 29.07 -12.10
C SER A 274 -0.21 28.96 -13.56
N SER A 275 0.28 27.80 -13.95
CA SER A 275 0.62 27.55 -15.36
C SER A 275 -0.05 26.30 -15.93
N LEU A 276 -0.34 26.35 -17.23
CA LEU A 276 -0.76 25.20 -18.04
C LEU A 276 0.09 25.15 -19.30
N SER A 277 0.94 24.15 -19.41
CA SER A 277 1.76 23.88 -20.59
C SER A 277 1.17 22.75 -21.43
N MET A 278 0.96 22.99 -22.72
CA MET A 278 0.52 21.96 -23.68
C MET A 278 1.74 21.41 -24.42
N ARG A 279 1.94 20.08 -24.36
CA ARG A 279 3.05 19.38 -25.03
C ARG A 279 2.50 18.29 -25.96
N ARG A 280 2.99 18.25 -27.20
CA ARG A 280 2.60 17.24 -28.19
C ARG A 280 3.39 15.96 -28.00
#